data_47534002604735758dd32c2d325ba12e
#
_entry.id   47534002604735758dd32c2d325ba12e
#
_cell.length_a   1.000
_cell.length_b   1.000
_cell.length_c   1.000
_cell.angle_alpha   90.00
_cell.angle_beta   90.00
_cell.angle_gamma   90.00
#
_symmetry.space_group_name_H-M   'P 1'
#
loop_
_entity.id
_entity.type
_entity.pdbx_description
1 polymer ?
#
loop_
_entity_poly.entity_id
_entity_poly.type
_entity_poly.pdbx_seq_one_letter_code
_entity_poly.pdbx_strand_id
1 'polypeptide(L)'
;MIVEATKKIVENMDLTADEAAQVMDEMMSGEAEQINMASFLTALRMKGETVEEITAFAKGMRKHGTKVPVSGDVLEIVGTGGDEANSINISTAASIVAAAAGYKVAKHGNRSVSSRSGAADCLEALGVRLDLEPEQNARVLEEGNICFMFAQKYHAAMRFVGPVRKGIGLRTVFNILGPLSNPAQANAELMGVYSEDLVEPLAHVLSNLGVKRALVVYGQDRLDEISMSAPTTCVEVRNGTFERYVITPEQFGFKRCQKKDLTGGDGIENARITERIFRGECTDAKADAVILNAGAGIYLMGGASDIAQ
;
A
#
# COMPACT_ATOMS: atom_id res chain seq x y z
N MET A 1 21.95 -8.74 17.42
CA MET A 1 21.20 -9.59 16.44
C MET A 1 21.45 -9.17 14.99
N ILE A 2 21.34 -7.89 14.61
CA ILE A 2 21.44 -7.43 13.21
C ILE A 2 22.76 -7.83 12.53
N VAL A 3 23.89 -7.82 13.25
CA VAL A 3 25.21 -8.22 12.71
C VAL A 3 25.25 -9.72 12.39
N GLU A 4 24.73 -10.56 13.29
CA GLU A 4 24.64 -12.02 13.10
C GLU A 4 23.69 -12.37 11.96
N ALA A 5 22.54 -11.70 11.89
CA ALA A 5 21.60 -11.84 10.80
C ALA A 5 22.22 -11.45 9.45
N THR A 6 23.01 -10.38 9.41
CA THR A 6 23.73 -9.97 8.20
C THR A 6 24.71 -11.05 7.73
N LYS A 7 25.49 -11.65 8.63
CA LYS A 7 26.41 -12.75 8.30
C LYS A 7 25.67 -13.94 7.69
N LYS A 8 24.50 -14.29 8.27
CA LYS A 8 23.67 -15.37 7.78
C LYS A 8 23.14 -15.11 6.38
N ILE A 9 22.66 -13.87 6.12
CA ILE A 9 22.13 -13.46 4.82
C ILE A 9 23.23 -13.42 3.75
N VAL A 10 24.43 -12.99 4.08
CA VAL A 10 25.57 -12.96 3.15
C VAL A 10 25.94 -14.37 2.67
N GLU A 11 25.71 -15.40 3.50
CA GLU A 11 25.84 -16.82 3.14
C GLU A 11 24.59 -17.37 2.41
N ASN A 12 23.69 -16.47 1.96
CA ASN A 12 22.44 -16.81 1.26
C ASN A 12 21.49 -17.70 2.08
N MET A 13 21.50 -17.57 3.41
CA MET A 13 20.61 -18.29 4.32
C MET A 13 19.45 -17.39 4.74
N ASP A 14 18.25 -17.96 4.82
CA ASP A 14 17.05 -17.27 5.27
C ASP A 14 17.05 -17.06 6.78
N LEU A 15 16.44 -15.96 7.24
CA LEU A 15 16.17 -15.74 8.65
C LEU A 15 14.92 -16.49 9.07
N THR A 16 14.93 -17.01 10.28
CA THR A 16 13.69 -17.44 10.93
C THR A 16 12.83 -16.22 11.27
N ALA A 17 11.53 -16.44 11.50
CA ALA A 17 10.61 -15.39 11.92
C ALA A 17 11.10 -14.65 13.19
N ASP A 18 11.66 -15.38 14.15
CA ASP A 18 12.17 -14.81 15.40
C ASP A 18 13.43 -13.94 15.17
N GLU A 19 14.36 -14.39 14.32
CA GLU A 19 15.55 -13.61 13.96
C GLU A 19 15.15 -12.31 13.24
N ALA A 20 14.24 -12.41 12.24
CA ALA A 20 13.73 -11.26 11.52
C ALA A 20 12.99 -10.28 12.43
N ALA A 21 12.18 -10.77 13.39
CA ALA A 21 11.49 -9.94 14.37
C ALA A 21 12.47 -9.21 15.29
N GLN A 22 13.54 -9.88 15.78
CA GLN A 22 14.56 -9.26 16.63
C GLN A 22 15.34 -8.18 15.86
N VAL A 23 15.70 -8.43 14.60
CA VAL A 23 16.36 -7.41 13.77
C VAL A 23 15.47 -6.18 13.58
N MET A 24 14.17 -6.39 13.32
CA MET A 24 13.24 -5.28 13.20
C MET A 24 13.09 -4.51 14.51
N ASP A 25 13.04 -5.19 15.67
CA ASP A 25 13.00 -4.56 16.97
C ASP A 25 14.25 -3.67 17.21
N GLU A 26 15.46 -4.16 16.92
CA GLU A 26 16.70 -3.37 17.02
C GLU A 26 16.69 -2.14 16.11
N MET A 27 16.20 -2.28 14.88
CA MET A 27 16.10 -1.15 13.95
C MET A 27 15.09 -0.10 14.41
N MET A 28 13.92 -0.54 14.87
CA MET A 28 12.79 0.34 15.21
C MET A 28 12.92 0.93 16.62
N SER A 29 13.70 0.35 17.52
CA SER A 29 14.06 0.94 18.83
C SER A 29 15.20 1.96 18.73
N GLY A 30 15.95 1.97 17.61
CA GLY A 30 17.13 2.82 17.42
C GLY A 30 18.40 2.25 18.05
N GLU A 31 18.41 0.98 18.45
CA GLU A 31 19.58 0.29 19.01
C GLU A 31 20.58 -0.11 17.91
N ALA A 32 20.11 -0.34 16.69
CA ALA A 32 20.96 -0.70 15.57
C ALA A 32 21.74 0.52 15.04
N GLU A 33 23.04 0.37 14.88
CA GLU A 33 23.88 1.38 14.23
C GLU A 33 23.53 1.51 12.74
N GLN A 34 23.56 2.74 12.20
CA GLN A 34 23.19 3.01 10.81
C GLN A 34 24.00 2.19 9.79
N ILE A 35 25.29 1.95 10.07
CA ILE A 35 26.15 1.15 9.18
C ILE A 35 25.71 -0.32 9.14
N ASN A 36 25.28 -0.86 10.29
CA ASN A 36 24.78 -2.23 10.39
C ASN A 36 23.42 -2.36 9.70
N MET A 37 22.53 -1.36 9.85
CA MET A 37 21.27 -1.30 9.12
C MET A 37 21.50 -1.25 7.60
N ALA A 38 22.44 -0.42 7.13
CA ALA A 38 22.75 -0.31 5.71
C ALA A 38 23.29 -1.62 5.15
N SER A 39 24.22 -2.27 5.86
CA SER A 39 24.77 -3.57 5.47
C SER A 39 23.69 -4.65 5.42
N PHE A 40 22.85 -4.73 6.45
CA PHE A 40 21.75 -5.69 6.54
C PHE A 40 20.75 -5.51 5.40
N LEU A 41 20.23 -4.29 5.21
CA LEU A 41 19.21 -4.01 4.18
C LEU A 41 19.74 -4.26 2.77
N THR A 42 21.02 -3.97 2.52
CA THR A 42 21.65 -4.23 1.22
C THR A 42 21.83 -5.73 1.00
N ALA A 43 22.34 -6.46 1.99
CA ALA A 43 22.50 -7.91 1.90
C ALA A 43 21.15 -8.63 1.73
N LEU A 44 20.12 -8.22 2.50
CA LEU A 44 18.77 -8.77 2.40
C LEU A 44 18.18 -8.54 0.99
N ARG A 45 18.36 -7.35 0.43
CA ARG A 45 17.93 -7.04 -0.93
C ARG A 45 18.65 -7.89 -1.98
N MET A 46 19.92 -8.21 -1.78
CA MET A 46 20.71 -9.06 -2.69
C MET A 46 20.27 -10.53 -2.62
N LYS A 47 19.99 -11.03 -1.42
CA LYS A 47 19.46 -12.39 -1.22
C LYS A 47 18.04 -12.53 -1.79
N GLY A 48 17.23 -11.52 -1.60
CA GLY A 48 15.79 -11.57 -1.79
C GLY A 48 15.07 -11.98 -0.50
N GLU A 49 13.99 -11.28 -0.18
CA GLU A 49 13.19 -11.49 1.03
C GLU A 49 12.24 -12.67 0.85
N THR A 50 12.14 -13.54 1.85
CA THR A 50 11.13 -14.60 1.90
C THR A 50 9.79 -14.09 2.45
N VAL A 51 8.70 -14.80 2.18
CA VAL A 51 7.36 -14.51 2.75
C VAL A 51 7.41 -14.48 4.27
N GLU A 52 8.18 -15.39 4.89
CA GLU A 52 8.32 -15.45 6.34
C GLU A 52 9.05 -14.23 6.90
N GLU A 53 10.16 -13.84 6.28
CA GLU A 53 10.92 -12.64 6.64
C GLU A 53 10.08 -11.36 6.50
N ILE A 54 9.41 -11.18 5.36
CA ILE A 54 8.53 -10.02 5.13
C ILE A 54 7.39 -9.97 6.15
N THR A 55 6.78 -11.13 6.45
CA THR A 55 5.72 -11.22 7.46
C THR A 55 6.21 -10.80 8.83
N ALA A 56 7.40 -11.26 9.24
CA ALA A 56 8.00 -10.90 10.53
C ALA A 56 8.34 -9.41 10.61
N PHE A 57 8.91 -8.85 9.54
CA PHE A 57 9.20 -7.41 9.46
C PHE A 57 7.92 -6.56 9.51
N ALA A 58 6.86 -6.97 8.81
CA ALA A 58 5.58 -6.27 8.86
C ALA A 58 4.94 -6.31 10.26
N LYS A 59 5.00 -7.45 10.95
CA LYS A 59 4.57 -7.58 12.34
C LYS A 59 5.37 -6.67 13.26
N GLY A 60 6.68 -6.58 13.07
CA GLY A 60 7.56 -5.66 13.80
C GLY A 60 7.18 -4.18 13.56
N MET A 61 6.92 -3.78 12.31
CA MET A 61 6.41 -2.44 11.98
C MET A 61 5.10 -2.14 12.70
N ARG A 62 4.12 -3.07 12.67
CA ARG A 62 2.82 -2.92 13.37
C ARG A 62 2.98 -2.85 14.89
N LYS A 63 3.96 -3.55 15.46
CA LYS A 63 4.27 -3.54 16.91
C LYS A 63 4.77 -2.17 17.37
N HIS A 64 5.65 -1.53 16.59
CA HIS A 64 6.22 -0.22 16.87
C HIS A 64 5.39 0.95 16.35
N GLY A 65 4.34 0.68 15.59
CA GLY A 65 3.41 1.68 15.08
C GLY A 65 2.33 2.07 16.10
N THR A 66 1.81 3.27 15.96
CA THR A 66 0.65 3.74 16.72
C THR A 66 -0.62 3.15 16.11
N LYS A 67 -1.45 2.47 16.90
CA LYS A 67 -2.67 1.82 16.42
C LYS A 67 -3.86 2.78 16.43
N VAL A 68 -4.75 2.61 15.45
CA VAL A 68 -6.07 3.24 15.42
C VAL A 68 -7.12 2.19 15.79
N PRO A 69 -7.89 2.39 16.89
CA PRO A 69 -8.93 1.44 17.27
C PRO A 69 -10.11 1.53 16.29
N VAL A 70 -10.41 0.44 15.61
CA VAL A 70 -11.52 0.34 14.65
C VAL A 70 -12.42 -0.84 14.98
N SER A 71 -13.69 -0.75 14.57
CA SER A 71 -14.68 -1.82 14.75
C SER A 71 -15.22 -2.29 13.39
N GLY A 72 -15.43 -3.60 13.27
CA GLY A 72 -15.97 -4.21 12.06
C GLY A 72 -14.94 -4.39 10.95
N ASP A 73 -15.44 -4.62 9.75
CA ASP A 73 -14.59 -4.79 8.58
C ASP A 73 -14.16 -3.42 8.01
N VAL A 74 -12.90 -3.33 7.65
CA VAL A 74 -12.27 -2.09 7.18
C VAL A 74 -11.43 -2.39 5.95
N LEU A 75 -11.59 -1.57 4.92
CA LEU A 75 -10.87 -1.64 3.65
C LEU A 75 -9.63 -0.74 3.68
N GLU A 76 -8.56 -1.23 3.05
CA GLU A 76 -7.48 -0.39 2.56
C GLU A 76 -7.37 -0.51 1.03
N ILE A 77 -7.16 0.62 0.34
CA ILE A 77 -6.79 0.66 -1.08
C ILE A 77 -5.45 1.40 -1.14
N VAL A 78 -4.39 0.70 -1.51
CA VAL A 78 -3.02 1.23 -1.41
C VAL A 78 -2.11 0.63 -2.47
N GLY A 79 -1.10 1.39 -2.89
CA GLY A 79 0.01 0.88 -3.71
C GLY A 79 1.33 0.96 -2.94
N THR A 80 2.30 0.15 -3.34
CA THR A 80 3.66 0.22 -2.81
C THR A 80 4.36 1.52 -3.18
N GLY A 81 3.89 2.18 -4.23
CA GLY A 81 4.60 3.27 -4.89
C GLY A 81 5.83 2.78 -5.65
N GLY A 82 6.55 3.73 -6.24
CA GLY A 82 7.80 3.41 -6.94
C GLY A 82 7.62 2.80 -8.33
N ASP A 83 6.44 2.85 -8.89
CA ASP A 83 6.08 2.40 -10.24
C ASP A 83 6.54 3.35 -11.36
N GLU A 84 6.97 4.56 -10.99
CA GLU A 84 7.43 5.63 -11.89
C GLU A 84 6.38 6.07 -12.92
N ALA A 85 5.10 5.73 -12.72
CA ALA A 85 4.02 6.02 -13.65
C ALA A 85 3.62 7.50 -13.65
N ASN A 86 3.87 8.22 -12.54
CA ASN A 86 3.39 9.58 -12.32
C ASN A 86 1.90 9.75 -12.60
N SER A 87 1.10 8.72 -12.29
CA SER A 87 -0.35 8.73 -12.43
C SER A 87 -1.01 9.72 -11.45
N ILE A 88 -2.29 10.01 -11.67
CA ILE A 88 -3.12 10.63 -10.64
C ILE A 88 -3.14 9.73 -9.39
N ASN A 89 -3.59 10.24 -8.25
CA ASN A 89 -3.71 9.46 -7.02
C ASN A 89 -4.94 8.52 -7.07
N ILE A 90 -4.86 7.47 -7.92
CA ILE A 90 -5.97 6.54 -8.22
C ILE A 90 -6.49 5.90 -6.93
N SER A 91 -5.62 5.24 -6.14
CA SER A 91 -6.01 4.59 -4.89
C SER A 91 -6.63 5.55 -3.87
N THR A 92 -6.19 6.83 -3.85
CA THR A 92 -6.75 7.86 -2.98
C THR A 92 -8.18 8.23 -3.40
N ALA A 93 -8.39 8.49 -4.69
CA ALA A 93 -9.71 8.79 -5.22
C ALA A 93 -10.66 7.58 -5.09
N ALA A 94 -10.18 6.36 -5.40
CA ALA A 94 -10.93 5.12 -5.23
C ALA A 94 -11.36 4.87 -3.78
N SER A 95 -10.50 5.20 -2.80
CA SER A 95 -10.81 5.13 -1.36
C SER A 95 -11.99 6.03 -0.99
N ILE A 96 -12.03 7.26 -1.51
CA ILE A 96 -13.13 8.20 -1.26
C ILE A 96 -14.44 7.71 -1.90
N VAL A 97 -14.37 7.17 -3.12
CA VAL A 97 -15.55 6.58 -3.79
C VAL A 97 -16.10 5.39 -3.01
N ALA A 98 -15.23 4.46 -2.56
CA ALA A 98 -15.67 3.32 -1.76
C ALA A 98 -16.30 3.75 -0.42
N ALA A 99 -15.75 4.78 0.22
CA ALA A 99 -16.33 5.37 1.44
C ALA A 99 -17.69 6.04 1.19
N ALA A 100 -17.83 6.75 0.08
CA ALA A 100 -19.10 7.36 -0.33
C ALA A 100 -20.18 6.30 -0.63
N ALA A 101 -19.76 5.10 -1.06
CA ALA A 101 -20.66 3.95 -1.22
C ALA A 101 -21.02 3.27 0.11
N GLY A 102 -20.54 3.76 1.25
CA GLY A 102 -20.90 3.29 2.60
C GLY A 102 -19.94 2.28 3.22
N TYR A 103 -18.77 2.04 2.63
CA TYR A 103 -17.77 1.11 3.16
C TYR A 103 -16.73 1.84 4.00
N LYS A 104 -16.36 1.28 5.15
CA LYS A 104 -15.30 1.86 6.00
C LYS A 104 -13.94 1.69 5.33
N VAL A 105 -13.25 2.80 5.07
CA VAL A 105 -11.93 2.84 4.46
C VAL A 105 -10.92 3.51 5.39
N ALA A 106 -9.95 2.76 5.89
CA ALA A 106 -8.86 3.28 6.70
C ALA A 106 -7.60 3.41 5.83
N LYS A 107 -7.47 4.55 5.15
CA LYS A 107 -6.36 4.76 4.23
C LYS A 107 -5.08 5.12 4.98
N HIS A 108 -4.04 4.32 4.77
CA HIS A 108 -2.68 4.62 5.20
C HIS A 108 -1.87 5.17 4.02
N GLY A 109 -1.07 6.20 4.25
CA GLY A 109 -0.31 6.79 3.16
C GLY A 109 0.72 7.81 3.60
N ASN A 110 1.56 8.22 2.65
CA ASN A 110 2.67 9.15 2.88
C ASN A 110 2.70 10.24 1.79
N ARG A 111 3.62 11.20 1.99
CA ARG A 111 4.03 12.12 0.92
C ARG A 111 4.81 11.36 -0.14
N SER A 112 4.92 11.94 -1.31
CA SER A 112 5.74 11.41 -2.39
C SER A 112 7.21 11.28 -1.99
N VAL A 113 7.85 10.19 -2.43
CA VAL A 113 9.30 10.00 -2.34
C VAL A 113 9.94 10.08 -3.74
N SER A 114 9.30 9.53 -4.75
CA SER A 114 9.81 9.44 -6.14
C SER A 114 8.83 9.95 -7.19
N SER A 115 7.53 9.95 -6.90
CA SER A 115 6.48 10.49 -7.78
C SER A 115 6.28 12.00 -7.56
N ARG A 116 5.43 12.62 -8.37
CA ARG A 116 5.10 14.06 -8.24
C ARG A 116 4.13 14.35 -7.09
N SER A 117 3.32 13.37 -6.68
CA SER A 117 2.29 13.51 -5.66
C SER A 117 2.11 12.20 -4.92
N GLY A 118 2.25 12.21 -3.59
CA GLY A 118 1.82 11.12 -2.72
C GLY A 118 0.36 11.31 -2.27
N ALA A 119 -0.21 10.29 -1.60
CA ALA A 119 -1.57 10.36 -1.09
C ALA A 119 -1.78 11.56 -0.15
N ALA A 120 -0.80 11.82 0.75
CA ALA A 120 -0.86 12.94 1.69
C ALA A 120 -0.85 14.30 0.97
N ASP A 121 -0.06 14.45 -0.10
CA ASP A 121 0.04 15.71 -0.83
C ASP A 121 -1.30 16.06 -1.52
N CYS A 122 -1.95 15.08 -2.12
CA CYS A 122 -3.26 15.23 -2.75
C CYS A 122 -4.36 15.51 -1.72
N LEU A 123 -4.41 14.75 -0.62
CA LEU A 123 -5.42 14.93 0.43
C LEU A 123 -5.28 16.27 1.15
N GLU A 124 -4.07 16.71 1.44
CA GLU A 124 -3.83 18.04 2.02
C GLU A 124 -4.32 19.17 1.09
N ALA A 125 -4.09 19.02 -0.23
CA ALA A 125 -4.59 19.96 -1.23
C ALA A 125 -6.13 19.92 -1.36
N LEU A 126 -6.78 18.80 -1.03
CA LEU A 126 -8.24 18.65 -0.90
C LEU A 126 -8.77 19.20 0.43
N GLY A 127 -7.91 19.72 1.32
CA GLY A 127 -8.29 20.28 2.63
C GLY A 127 -8.40 19.25 3.76
N VAL A 128 -7.94 18.01 3.56
CA VAL A 128 -7.94 16.98 4.59
C VAL A 128 -6.83 17.23 5.61
N ARG A 129 -7.15 17.16 6.88
CA ARG A 129 -6.17 17.25 7.96
C ARG A 129 -5.38 15.97 8.10
N LEU A 130 -4.04 16.06 8.11
CA LEU A 130 -3.14 14.92 8.17
C LEU A 130 -2.67 14.59 9.59
N ASP A 131 -2.87 15.50 10.55
CA ASP A 131 -2.29 15.47 11.90
C ASP A 131 -3.23 14.95 12.98
N LEU A 132 -4.28 14.22 12.60
CA LEU A 132 -5.26 13.69 13.55
C LEU A 132 -4.66 12.63 14.47
N GLU A 133 -5.07 12.65 15.75
CA GLU A 133 -4.72 11.62 16.73
C GLU A 133 -5.50 10.30 16.45
N PRO A 134 -5.04 9.16 16.96
CA PRO A 134 -5.67 7.85 16.70
C PRO A 134 -7.18 7.82 16.99
N GLU A 135 -7.59 8.39 18.12
CA GLU A 135 -9.00 8.44 18.55
C GLU A 135 -9.83 9.36 17.65
N GLN A 136 -9.21 10.43 17.14
CA GLN A 136 -9.86 11.34 16.18
C GLN A 136 -10.05 10.63 14.84
N ASN A 137 -9.02 9.92 14.33
CA ASN A 137 -9.14 9.13 13.11
C ASN A 137 -10.17 8.00 13.25
N ALA A 138 -10.22 7.32 14.41
CA ALA A 138 -11.25 6.31 14.67
C ALA A 138 -12.65 6.92 14.59
N ARG A 139 -12.88 8.12 15.19
CA ARG A 139 -14.17 8.79 15.12
C ARG A 139 -14.52 9.27 13.71
N VAL A 140 -13.55 9.83 12.98
CA VAL A 140 -13.76 10.24 11.57
C VAL A 140 -14.13 9.05 10.71
N LEU A 141 -13.52 7.88 10.93
CA LEU A 141 -13.86 6.65 10.22
C LEU A 141 -15.30 6.18 10.54
N GLU A 142 -15.73 6.26 11.79
CA GLU A 142 -17.09 5.87 12.18
C GLU A 142 -18.15 6.83 11.64
N GLU A 143 -17.89 8.14 11.62
CA GLU A 143 -18.85 9.17 11.22
C GLU A 143 -18.87 9.38 9.68
N GLY A 144 -17.71 9.24 9.01
CA GLY A 144 -17.54 9.58 7.60
C GLY A 144 -17.14 8.42 6.70
N ASN A 145 -17.06 7.20 7.22
CA ASN A 145 -16.61 5.99 6.53
C ASN A 145 -15.18 6.05 5.96
N ILE A 146 -14.42 7.11 6.19
CA ILE A 146 -13.03 7.21 5.74
C ILE A 146 -12.19 7.96 6.75
N CYS A 147 -10.98 7.46 7.02
CA CYS A 147 -9.93 8.22 7.69
C CYS A 147 -8.61 8.13 6.92
N PHE A 148 -7.73 9.09 7.18
CA PHE A 148 -6.38 9.10 6.65
C PHE A 148 -5.35 9.04 7.77
N MET A 149 -4.50 8.02 7.74
CA MET A 149 -3.43 7.83 8.70
C MET A 149 -2.09 8.17 8.04
N PHE A 150 -1.55 9.34 8.41
CA PHE A 150 -0.30 9.83 7.85
C PHE A 150 0.89 9.02 8.38
N ALA A 151 1.60 8.31 7.51
CA ALA A 151 2.63 7.35 7.88
C ALA A 151 3.72 7.92 8.80
N GLN A 152 4.13 9.18 8.61
CA GLN A 152 5.16 9.80 9.46
C GLN A 152 4.70 9.98 10.91
N LYS A 153 3.40 10.18 11.14
CA LYS A 153 2.82 10.30 12.48
C LYS A 153 2.66 8.94 13.14
N TYR A 154 2.17 7.96 12.39
CA TYR A 154 1.81 6.64 12.92
C TYR A 154 2.99 5.67 13.03
N HIS A 155 4.09 5.92 12.30
CA HIS A 155 5.33 5.13 12.34
C HIS A 155 6.53 5.99 12.72
N ALA A 156 6.47 6.65 13.88
CA ALA A 156 7.51 7.56 14.36
C ALA A 156 8.89 6.89 14.47
N ALA A 157 8.96 5.57 14.71
CA ALA A 157 10.19 4.79 14.75
C ALA A 157 10.95 4.78 13.40
N MET A 158 10.26 5.07 12.28
CA MET A 158 10.91 5.23 10.97
C MET A 158 11.97 6.34 10.93
N ARG A 159 12.01 7.25 11.92
CA ARG A 159 13.07 8.27 12.07
C ARG A 159 14.47 7.65 12.19
N PHE A 160 14.59 6.44 12.73
CA PHE A 160 15.85 5.72 12.85
C PHE A 160 16.30 5.11 11.52
N VAL A 161 15.38 4.64 10.72
CA VAL A 161 15.63 3.93 9.44
C VAL A 161 15.66 4.88 8.25
N GLY A 162 14.90 5.97 8.30
CA GLY A 162 14.76 6.93 7.19
C GLY A 162 16.09 7.46 6.65
N PRO A 163 17.02 7.95 7.48
CA PRO A 163 18.34 8.41 7.03
C PRO A 163 19.16 7.31 6.32
N VAL A 164 19.08 6.08 6.82
CA VAL A 164 19.77 4.91 6.24
C VAL A 164 19.22 4.60 4.88
N ARG A 165 17.89 4.52 4.72
CA ARG A 165 17.22 4.29 3.42
C ARG A 165 17.60 5.35 2.39
N LYS A 166 17.62 6.63 2.82
CA LYS A 166 18.04 7.74 1.96
C LYS A 166 19.51 7.61 1.54
N GLY A 167 20.37 7.19 2.46
CA GLY A 167 21.81 7.01 2.21
C GLY A 167 22.11 5.83 1.29
N ILE A 168 21.38 4.71 1.43
CA ILE A 168 21.52 3.54 0.56
C ILE A 168 21.08 3.86 -0.88
N GLY A 169 19.99 4.62 -1.07
CA GLY A 169 19.47 5.00 -2.38
C GLY A 169 18.92 3.83 -3.21
N LEU A 170 18.74 2.66 -2.62
CA LEU A 170 18.21 1.45 -3.25
C LEU A 170 16.83 1.11 -2.69
N ARG A 171 16.07 0.33 -3.45
CA ARG A 171 14.87 -0.33 -2.94
C ARG A 171 15.26 -1.42 -1.95
N THR A 172 14.58 -1.43 -0.81
CA THR A 172 14.77 -2.41 0.28
C THR A 172 13.40 -2.95 0.70
N VAL A 173 13.35 -3.90 1.62
CA VAL A 173 12.10 -4.42 2.21
C VAL A 173 11.16 -3.29 2.68
N PHE A 174 11.68 -2.16 3.14
CA PHE A 174 10.86 -1.00 3.54
C PHE A 174 10.03 -0.38 2.40
N ASN A 175 10.29 -0.71 1.14
CA ASN A 175 9.46 -0.25 0.03
C ASN A 175 8.14 -1.03 -0.10
N ILE A 176 8.05 -2.20 0.52
CA ILE A 176 6.84 -3.04 0.52
C ILE A 176 6.17 -3.10 1.90
N LEU A 177 6.85 -2.66 2.98
CA LEU A 177 6.30 -2.73 4.34
C LEU A 177 5.21 -1.68 4.62
N GLY A 178 5.17 -0.57 3.87
CA GLY A 178 4.18 0.49 4.07
C GLY A 178 2.74 -0.03 4.00
N PRO A 179 2.31 -0.62 2.88
CA PRO A 179 0.99 -1.23 2.75
C PRO A 179 0.69 -2.29 3.82
N LEU A 180 1.68 -3.10 4.17
CA LEU A 180 1.55 -4.19 5.15
C LEU A 180 1.42 -3.71 6.62
N SER A 181 1.55 -2.39 6.86
CA SER A 181 1.68 -1.81 8.22
C SER A 181 0.54 -0.88 8.59
N ASN A 182 -0.64 -1.05 7.98
CA ASN A 182 -1.80 -0.20 8.25
C ASN A 182 -2.11 -0.11 9.75
N PRO A 183 -2.17 1.10 10.36
CA PRO A 183 -2.41 1.30 11.79
C PRO A 183 -3.79 0.83 12.27
N ALA A 184 -4.79 0.78 11.39
CA ALA A 184 -6.13 0.25 11.67
C ALA A 184 -6.22 -1.27 11.47
N GLN A 185 -5.14 -1.91 10.98
CA GLN A 185 -5.10 -3.35 10.69
C GLN A 185 -6.27 -3.79 9.80
N ALA A 186 -6.45 -3.08 8.68
CA ALA A 186 -7.49 -3.38 7.71
C ALA A 186 -7.53 -4.89 7.39
N ASN A 187 -8.73 -5.45 7.32
CA ASN A 187 -8.96 -6.89 7.08
C ASN A 187 -9.48 -7.18 5.67
N ALA A 188 -9.70 -6.13 4.87
CA ALA A 188 -9.87 -6.17 3.44
C ALA A 188 -8.86 -5.22 2.76
N GLU A 189 -8.18 -5.64 1.70
CA GLU A 189 -7.11 -4.82 1.10
C GLU A 189 -7.00 -5.01 -0.41
N LEU A 190 -7.06 -3.90 -1.16
CA LEU A 190 -6.60 -3.82 -2.55
C LEU A 190 -5.19 -3.24 -2.53
N MET A 191 -4.21 -4.07 -2.87
CA MET A 191 -2.80 -3.72 -2.81
C MET A 191 -2.15 -3.78 -4.20
N GLY A 192 -1.74 -2.63 -4.71
CA GLY A 192 -0.92 -2.55 -5.91
C GLY A 192 0.57 -2.70 -5.63
N VAL A 193 1.30 -3.35 -6.52
CA VAL A 193 2.74 -3.59 -6.39
C VAL A 193 3.52 -3.11 -7.63
N TYR A 194 4.75 -2.62 -7.42
CA TYR A 194 5.60 -2.08 -8.49
C TYR A 194 6.28 -3.15 -9.36
N SER A 195 6.19 -4.43 -8.99
CA SER A 195 6.79 -5.55 -9.72
C SER A 195 5.88 -6.77 -9.65
N GLU A 196 5.76 -7.49 -10.77
CA GLU A 196 4.91 -8.69 -10.85
C GLU A 196 5.37 -9.80 -9.90
N ASP A 197 6.68 -9.91 -9.66
CA ASP A 197 7.27 -10.93 -8.76
C ASP A 197 6.79 -10.77 -7.30
N LEU A 198 6.26 -9.60 -6.94
CA LEU A 198 5.74 -9.32 -5.59
C LEU A 198 4.27 -9.72 -5.40
N VAL A 199 3.53 -9.96 -6.49
CA VAL A 199 2.07 -10.18 -6.41
C VAL A 199 1.76 -11.39 -5.51
N GLU A 200 2.35 -12.53 -5.80
CA GLU A 200 2.07 -13.77 -5.05
C GLU A 200 2.69 -13.77 -3.65
N PRO A 201 3.98 -13.41 -3.45
CA PRO A 201 4.55 -13.32 -2.11
C PRO A 201 3.78 -12.40 -1.17
N LEU A 202 3.36 -11.20 -1.63
CA LEU A 202 2.66 -10.27 -0.77
C LEU A 202 1.21 -10.68 -0.49
N ALA A 203 0.55 -11.44 -1.38
CA ALA A 203 -0.73 -12.07 -1.08
C ALA A 203 -0.62 -13.05 0.10
N HIS A 204 0.45 -13.88 0.12
CA HIS A 204 0.73 -14.77 1.25
C HIS A 204 1.05 -13.99 2.53
N VAL A 205 1.83 -12.91 2.43
CA VAL A 205 2.13 -12.05 3.60
C VAL A 205 0.86 -11.44 4.17
N LEU A 206 -0.04 -10.88 3.34
CA LEU A 206 -1.32 -10.32 3.80
C LEU A 206 -2.16 -11.37 4.53
N SER A 207 -2.25 -12.58 4.00
CA SER A 207 -2.93 -13.71 4.66
C SER A 207 -2.31 -14.03 6.02
N ASN A 208 -0.97 -14.10 6.11
CA ASN A 208 -0.23 -14.34 7.35
C ASN A 208 -0.40 -13.21 8.39
N LEU A 209 -0.71 -12.00 7.93
CA LEU A 209 -1.01 -10.83 8.76
C LEU A 209 -2.48 -10.76 9.20
N GLY A 210 -3.31 -11.72 8.78
CA GLY A 210 -4.72 -11.83 9.17
C GLY A 210 -5.70 -11.08 8.28
N VAL A 211 -5.28 -10.61 7.09
CA VAL A 211 -6.19 -10.04 6.10
C VAL A 211 -7.06 -11.15 5.55
N LYS A 212 -8.38 -10.97 5.61
CA LYS A 212 -9.36 -12.01 5.24
C LYS A 212 -9.64 -12.03 3.75
N ARG A 213 -9.68 -10.84 3.14
CA ARG A 213 -9.96 -10.64 1.71
C ARG A 213 -8.96 -9.63 1.16
N ALA A 214 -8.17 -10.04 0.19
CA ALA A 214 -7.24 -9.15 -0.48
C ALA A 214 -7.20 -9.40 -1.98
N LEU A 215 -6.86 -8.37 -2.72
CA LEU A 215 -6.51 -8.46 -4.13
C LEU A 215 -5.16 -7.77 -4.29
N VAL A 216 -4.10 -8.56 -4.51
CA VAL A 216 -2.78 -8.01 -4.84
C VAL A 216 -2.65 -7.92 -6.35
N VAL A 217 -2.32 -6.74 -6.85
CA VAL A 217 -2.41 -6.43 -8.28
C VAL A 217 -1.12 -5.81 -8.82
N TYR A 218 -0.85 -6.09 -10.08
CA TYR A 218 0.22 -5.46 -10.86
C TYR A 218 -0.26 -5.19 -12.27
N GLY A 219 -0.37 -3.92 -12.64
CA GLY A 219 -0.57 -3.53 -14.03
C GLY A 219 0.66 -3.88 -14.85
N GLN A 220 0.49 -4.68 -15.93
CA GLN A 220 1.60 -5.18 -16.75
C GLN A 220 2.36 -4.09 -17.50
N ASP A 221 1.88 -2.86 -17.42
CA ASP A 221 2.56 -1.62 -17.84
C ASP A 221 3.35 -0.95 -16.70
N ARG A 222 3.65 -1.67 -15.62
CA ARG A 222 4.32 -1.18 -14.40
C ARG A 222 3.50 -0.18 -13.61
N LEU A 223 2.21 -0.43 -13.46
CA LEU A 223 1.34 0.38 -12.61
C LEU A 223 1.03 -0.40 -11.34
N ASP A 224 1.19 0.21 -10.18
CA ASP A 224 0.81 -0.38 -8.88
C ASP A 224 -0.68 -0.15 -8.53
N GLU A 225 -1.54 -0.38 -9.53
CA GLU A 225 -3.00 -0.28 -9.48
C GLU A 225 -3.61 -1.29 -10.47
N ILE A 226 -4.93 -1.48 -10.47
CA ILE A 226 -5.62 -2.11 -11.59
C ILE A 226 -5.53 -1.15 -12.79
N SER A 227 -4.83 -1.57 -13.84
CA SER A 227 -4.49 -0.71 -14.96
C SER A 227 -5.64 -0.55 -15.96
N MET A 228 -5.82 0.69 -16.43
CA MET A 228 -6.67 1.00 -17.58
C MET A 228 -5.93 0.98 -18.93
N SER A 229 -4.60 0.81 -18.91
CA SER A 229 -3.75 0.83 -20.11
C SER A 229 -3.12 -0.52 -20.46
N ALA A 230 -3.23 -1.52 -19.57
CA ALA A 230 -2.67 -2.86 -19.77
C ALA A 230 -3.53 -3.93 -19.08
N PRO A 231 -3.28 -5.22 -19.34
CA PRO A 231 -3.76 -6.28 -18.45
C PRO A 231 -3.20 -6.10 -17.05
N THR A 232 -3.89 -6.61 -16.04
CA THR A 232 -3.46 -6.60 -14.65
C THR A 232 -3.36 -8.03 -14.14
N THR A 233 -2.18 -8.41 -13.64
CA THR A 233 -1.96 -9.67 -12.92
C THR A 233 -2.51 -9.52 -11.51
N CYS A 234 -3.31 -10.47 -11.07
CA CYS A 234 -3.99 -10.48 -9.78
C CYS A 234 -3.71 -11.76 -9.02
N VAL A 235 -3.54 -11.66 -7.70
CA VAL A 235 -3.71 -12.78 -6.77
C VAL A 235 -4.76 -12.38 -5.75
N GLU A 236 -5.86 -13.10 -5.73
CA GLU A 236 -6.93 -12.91 -4.78
C GLU A 236 -6.74 -13.83 -3.56
N VAL A 237 -6.94 -13.25 -2.38
CA VAL A 237 -6.95 -13.94 -1.09
C VAL A 237 -8.36 -13.96 -0.55
N ARG A 238 -8.87 -15.15 -0.24
CA ARG A 238 -10.15 -15.35 0.45
C ARG A 238 -9.97 -16.32 1.60
N ASN A 239 -9.91 -15.83 2.83
CA ASN A 239 -9.80 -16.64 4.04
C ASN A 239 -8.70 -17.73 3.94
N GLY A 240 -7.53 -17.35 3.44
CA GLY A 240 -6.37 -18.26 3.30
C GLY A 240 -6.35 -19.13 2.04
N THR A 241 -7.31 -18.96 1.12
CA THR A 241 -7.23 -19.51 -0.24
C THR A 241 -6.69 -18.46 -1.21
N PHE A 242 -6.00 -18.90 -2.25
CA PHE A 242 -5.33 -18.02 -3.21
C PHE A 242 -5.75 -18.39 -4.63
N GLU A 243 -6.10 -17.40 -5.42
CA GLU A 243 -6.41 -17.59 -6.84
C GLU A 243 -5.64 -16.56 -7.68
N ARG A 244 -4.87 -17.03 -8.65
CA ARG A 244 -4.14 -16.17 -9.60
C ARG A 244 -4.89 -16.08 -10.92
N TYR A 245 -5.10 -14.87 -11.40
CA TYR A 245 -5.74 -14.60 -12.70
C TYR A 245 -5.28 -13.27 -13.28
N VAL A 246 -5.71 -13.00 -14.51
CA VAL A 246 -5.44 -11.73 -15.20
C VAL A 246 -6.77 -11.10 -15.57
N ILE A 247 -6.89 -9.81 -15.33
CA ILE A 247 -8.04 -8.99 -15.75
C ILE A 247 -7.60 -7.92 -16.74
N THR A 248 -8.56 -7.46 -17.55
CA THR A 248 -8.36 -6.40 -18.52
C THR A 248 -9.49 -5.37 -18.45
N PRO A 249 -9.26 -4.10 -18.81
CA PRO A 249 -10.32 -3.08 -18.81
C PRO A 249 -11.57 -3.47 -19.59
N GLU A 250 -11.39 -4.17 -20.70
CA GLU A 250 -12.48 -4.57 -21.61
C GLU A 250 -13.46 -5.53 -20.95
N GLN A 251 -13.02 -6.37 -20.00
CA GLN A 251 -13.89 -7.28 -19.24
C GLN A 251 -14.94 -6.54 -18.40
N PHE A 252 -14.66 -5.28 -18.07
CA PHE A 252 -15.53 -4.40 -17.29
C PHE A 252 -16.24 -3.34 -18.17
N GLY A 253 -16.20 -3.51 -19.50
CA GLY A 253 -16.83 -2.57 -20.43
C GLY A 253 -16.06 -1.28 -20.68
N PHE A 254 -14.85 -1.15 -20.13
CA PHE A 254 -14.02 0.03 -20.35
C PHE A 254 -13.20 -0.09 -21.63
N LYS A 255 -12.89 1.05 -22.23
CA LYS A 255 -11.98 1.12 -23.36
C LYS A 255 -10.54 1.29 -22.84
N ARG A 256 -9.62 0.43 -23.29
CA ARG A 256 -8.21 0.57 -22.95
C ARG A 256 -7.65 1.91 -23.40
N CYS A 257 -6.97 2.59 -22.49
CA CYS A 257 -6.31 3.87 -22.75
C CYS A 257 -4.80 3.70 -23.01
N GLN A 258 -4.09 4.79 -23.21
CA GLN A 258 -2.63 4.82 -23.14
C GLN A 258 -2.18 5.20 -21.73
N LYS A 259 -1.03 4.69 -21.25
CA LYS A 259 -0.50 4.98 -19.92
C LYS A 259 -0.38 6.49 -19.64
N LYS A 260 0.00 7.29 -20.65
CA LYS A 260 0.06 8.74 -20.54
C LYS A 260 -1.28 9.42 -20.20
N ASP A 261 -2.40 8.79 -20.54
CA ASP A 261 -3.75 9.34 -20.29
C ASP A 261 -4.08 9.31 -18.79
N LEU A 262 -3.36 8.49 -18.00
CA LEU A 262 -3.47 8.41 -16.55
C LEU A 262 -2.54 9.39 -15.81
N THR A 263 -1.67 10.10 -16.53
CA THR A 263 -0.67 10.98 -15.92
C THR A 263 -1.34 12.11 -15.13
N GLY A 264 -0.85 12.32 -13.92
CA GLY A 264 -1.20 13.43 -13.04
C GLY A 264 -0.11 14.49 -12.96
N GLY A 265 -0.21 15.35 -11.95
CA GLY A 265 0.73 16.40 -11.66
C GLY A 265 1.21 16.38 -10.21
N ASP A 266 1.39 17.56 -9.64
CA ASP A 266 1.64 17.73 -8.21
C ASP A 266 0.36 17.49 -7.37
N GLY A 267 0.46 17.62 -6.06
CA GLY A 267 -0.67 17.42 -5.15
C GLY A 267 -1.86 18.32 -5.45
N ILE A 268 -1.61 19.58 -5.84
CA ILE A 268 -2.67 20.55 -6.14
C ILE A 268 -3.37 20.20 -7.46
N GLU A 269 -2.61 19.83 -8.47
CA GLU A 269 -3.17 19.43 -9.76
C GLU A 269 -3.99 18.13 -9.62
N ASN A 270 -3.46 17.14 -8.89
CA ASN A 270 -4.16 15.87 -8.64
C ASN A 270 -5.42 16.07 -7.80
N ALA A 271 -5.42 16.97 -6.83
CA ALA A 271 -6.62 17.33 -6.09
C ALA A 271 -7.70 17.93 -7.01
N ARG A 272 -7.35 18.84 -7.92
CA ARG A 272 -8.28 19.40 -8.90
C ARG A 272 -8.84 18.34 -9.86
N ILE A 273 -8.00 17.40 -10.32
CA ILE A 273 -8.45 16.28 -11.15
C ILE A 273 -9.45 15.42 -10.38
N THR A 274 -9.14 15.08 -9.14
CA THR A 274 -9.99 14.28 -8.24
C THR A 274 -11.35 14.96 -8.01
N GLU A 275 -11.38 16.27 -7.73
CA GLU A 275 -12.63 17.03 -7.60
C GLU A 275 -13.48 16.99 -8.88
N ARG A 276 -12.86 17.15 -10.06
CA ARG A 276 -13.55 17.09 -11.34
C ARG A 276 -14.13 15.72 -11.62
N ILE A 277 -13.42 14.63 -11.26
CA ILE A 277 -13.95 13.26 -11.33
C ILE A 277 -15.20 13.15 -10.45
N PHE A 278 -15.14 13.59 -9.20
CA PHE A 278 -16.27 13.50 -8.27
C PHE A 278 -17.47 14.34 -8.67
N ARG A 279 -17.27 15.45 -9.38
CA ARG A 279 -18.35 16.28 -9.94
C ARG A 279 -18.92 15.73 -11.27
N GLY A 280 -18.37 14.65 -11.81
CA GLY A 280 -18.76 14.12 -13.13
C GLY A 280 -18.30 14.98 -14.30
N GLU A 281 -17.36 15.92 -14.08
CA GLU A 281 -16.79 16.80 -15.11
C GLU A 281 -15.65 16.13 -15.89
N CYS A 282 -15.13 15.03 -15.37
CA CYS A 282 -14.05 14.23 -15.96
C CYS A 282 -14.59 12.79 -16.13
N THR A 283 -14.78 12.39 -17.40
CA THR A 283 -15.32 11.06 -17.77
C THR A 283 -14.36 10.32 -18.71
N ASP A 284 -13.07 10.58 -18.52
CA ASP A 284 -11.97 9.98 -19.29
C ASP A 284 -11.37 8.76 -18.56
N ALA A 285 -10.27 8.24 -19.09
CA ALA A 285 -9.55 7.10 -18.54
C ALA A 285 -9.15 7.26 -17.06
N LYS A 286 -9.01 8.50 -16.56
CA LYS A 286 -8.69 8.76 -15.14
C LYS A 286 -9.89 8.42 -14.25
N ALA A 287 -11.09 8.83 -14.69
CA ALA A 287 -12.34 8.47 -13.99
C ALA A 287 -12.56 6.96 -14.03
N ASP A 288 -12.34 6.33 -15.20
CA ASP A 288 -12.46 4.88 -15.36
C ASP A 288 -11.53 4.11 -14.44
N ALA A 289 -10.27 4.57 -14.32
CA ALA A 289 -9.29 3.98 -13.40
C ALA A 289 -9.76 4.07 -11.93
N VAL A 290 -10.30 5.21 -11.52
CA VAL A 290 -10.85 5.40 -10.16
C VAL A 290 -12.03 4.47 -9.92
N ILE A 291 -12.97 4.37 -10.90
CA ILE A 291 -14.17 3.52 -10.80
C ILE A 291 -13.76 2.05 -10.66
N LEU A 292 -12.84 1.56 -11.52
CA LEU A 292 -12.43 0.16 -11.50
C LEU A 292 -11.74 -0.23 -10.20
N ASN A 293 -10.82 0.60 -9.70
CA ASN A 293 -10.14 0.35 -8.43
C ASN A 293 -11.09 0.49 -7.22
N ALA A 294 -12.05 1.42 -7.25
CA ALA A 294 -13.08 1.53 -6.22
C ALA A 294 -14.01 0.31 -6.23
N GLY A 295 -14.46 -0.13 -7.40
CA GLY A 295 -15.29 -1.33 -7.57
C GLY A 295 -14.62 -2.58 -7.02
N ALA A 296 -13.32 -2.77 -7.28
CA ALA A 296 -12.54 -3.86 -6.71
C ALA A 296 -12.49 -3.78 -5.17
N GLY A 297 -12.31 -2.58 -4.60
CA GLY A 297 -12.37 -2.39 -3.14
C GLY A 297 -13.76 -2.72 -2.56
N ILE A 298 -14.82 -2.27 -3.21
CA ILE A 298 -16.22 -2.57 -2.81
C ILE A 298 -16.49 -4.08 -2.86
N TYR A 299 -16.03 -4.74 -3.91
CA TYR A 299 -16.11 -6.20 -4.02
C TYR A 299 -15.39 -6.92 -2.87
N LEU A 300 -14.20 -6.48 -2.48
CA LEU A 300 -13.48 -7.04 -1.32
C LEU A 300 -14.24 -6.86 -0.01
N MET A 301 -15.06 -5.83 0.11
CA MET A 301 -15.95 -5.61 1.27
C MET A 301 -17.26 -6.40 1.20
N GLY A 302 -17.48 -7.18 0.14
CA GLY A 302 -18.70 -7.96 -0.06
C GLY A 302 -19.88 -7.17 -0.60
N GLY A 303 -19.64 -5.98 -1.16
CA GLY A 303 -20.65 -5.12 -1.75
C GLY A 303 -21.12 -5.58 -3.13
N ALA A 304 -20.40 -6.50 -3.75
CA ALA A 304 -20.69 -7.08 -5.06
C ALA A 304 -20.33 -8.57 -5.07
N SER A 305 -20.88 -9.35 -5.99
CA SER A 305 -20.56 -10.77 -6.17
C SER A 305 -19.26 -10.98 -6.95
N ASP A 306 -18.89 -10.02 -7.77
CA ASP A 306 -17.66 -9.96 -8.56
C ASP A 306 -17.25 -8.50 -8.81
N ILE A 307 -16.08 -8.29 -9.42
CA ILE A 307 -15.56 -6.93 -9.69
C ILE A 307 -16.36 -6.22 -10.81
N ALA A 308 -17.02 -6.96 -11.70
CA ALA A 308 -17.75 -6.37 -12.82
C ALA A 308 -19.11 -5.78 -12.41
N GLN A 309 -19.68 -6.24 -11.31
CA GLN A 309 -20.94 -5.73 -10.74
C GLN A 309 -20.76 -4.42 -10.00
#